data_c1f091fa7a0a460592b82f2980c33f4f
#
_entry.id   c1f091fa7a0a460592b82f2980c33f4f
#
_cell.length_a   1.000
_cell.length_b   1.000
_cell.length_c   1.000
_cell.angle_alpha   90.00
_cell.angle_beta   90.00
_cell.angle_gamma   90.00
#
_symmetry.space_group_name_H-M   'P 1'
#
loop_
_entity.id
_entity.type
_entity.pdbx_description
1 polymer ?
#
loop_
_entity_poly.entity_id
_entity_poly.type
_entity_poly.pdbx_seq_one_letter_code
_entity_poly.pdbx_strand_id
1 'polypeptide(L)'
;MHTLPHAHLGALGALSSPASESPLDWVTLVMLGLFLGILLVAGGFYFLARRQLAKMKMHSDHARPPFEEMVPDNLDLPEQWLAIRSGNVAAVQETLGLSNPRRCSWQRGFSIAGVERLFISPPVNGWILVVGPALPAPEEDVDFCFHFLSHISQRLGHVQFFSLNRALNHHCWVRAHTGRIERAYAWCGETLWNQGKMTPEESALEMTCYPYGQSIEEIEFHELPQLATNTENISRLAARWSLNPAALKPEVFASSTGITGDLFPATSESETE
;
A
#
# COMPACT_ATOMS: atom_id res chain seq x y z
N MET A 1 32.39 36.11 92.48
CA MET A 1 33.83 36.28 92.51
C MET A 1 34.35 36.15 91.08
N HIS A 2 34.78 37.27 90.51
CA HIS A 2 35.82 37.47 89.53
C HIS A 2 35.75 36.62 88.23
N THR A 3 35.91 37.09 87.06
CA THR A 3 36.24 38.41 86.42
C THR A 3 36.16 38.17 84.91
N LEU A 4 35.61 39.13 84.19
CA LEU A 4 35.89 39.37 82.78
C LEU A 4 37.38 39.80 82.61
N PRO A 5 38.02 39.86 81.44
CA PRO A 5 37.51 40.39 80.17
C PRO A 5 38.24 39.93 78.93
N HIS A 6 37.84 40.56 77.85
CA HIS A 6 38.54 41.05 76.66
C HIS A 6 38.38 40.39 75.29
N ALA A 7 37.88 41.25 74.49
CA ALA A 7 37.73 41.26 73.06
C ALA A 7 39.03 41.05 72.24
N HIS A 8 38.91 40.57 71.05
CA HIS A 8 39.65 41.12 69.90
C HIS A 8 38.87 40.93 68.58
N LEU A 9 38.67 42.04 67.90
CA LEU A 9 38.28 42.13 66.51
C LEU A 9 39.33 41.49 65.62
N GLY A 10 38.87 40.86 64.52
CA GLY A 10 39.71 40.37 63.41
C GLY A 10 38.88 40.16 62.12
N ALA A 11 38.84 41.22 61.38
CA ALA A 11 38.60 41.50 60.00
C ALA A 11 38.34 40.35 59.01
N LEU A 12 37.25 40.45 58.28
CA LEU A 12 37.01 40.32 56.85
C LEU A 12 38.09 39.68 55.98
N GLY A 13 37.71 38.55 55.39
CA GLY A 13 38.31 37.98 54.20
C GLY A 13 37.24 37.30 53.37
N ALA A 14 36.53 38.04 52.55
CA ALA A 14 35.65 37.49 51.53
C ALA A 14 36.52 36.87 50.44
N LEU A 15 36.66 35.56 50.45
CA LEU A 15 37.14 34.77 49.29
C LEU A 15 35.95 34.46 48.42
N SER A 16 35.81 35.23 47.37
CA SER A 16 34.98 34.84 46.22
C SER A 16 35.51 33.58 45.61
N SER A 17 34.78 32.46 45.78
CA SER A 17 35.01 31.23 45.03
C SER A 17 34.71 31.50 43.55
N PRO A 18 35.59 31.12 42.62
CA PRO A 18 35.25 31.14 41.22
C PRO A 18 34.16 30.09 41.00
N ALA A 19 33.07 30.52 40.33
CA ALA A 19 32.02 29.63 39.87
C ALA A 19 32.66 28.51 39.03
N SER A 20 32.58 27.28 39.54
CA SER A 20 32.96 26.11 38.78
C SER A 20 31.95 25.95 37.64
N GLU A 21 32.31 26.37 36.43
CA GLU A 21 31.61 26.00 35.22
C GLU A 21 31.61 24.45 35.15
N SER A 22 30.44 23.88 35.34
CA SER A 22 30.28 22.44 35.33
C SER A 22 30.56 21.92 33.93
N PRO A 23 31.36 20.86 33.73
CA PRO A 23 31.62 20.26 32.41
C PRO A 23 30.34 19.72 31.78
N LEU A 24 29.23 19.64 32.52
CA LEU A 24 27.92 19.27 32.05
C LEU A 24 27.34 20.26 31.02
N ASP A 25 27.63 21.57 31.19
CA ASP A 25 27.05 22.58 30.30
C ASP A 25 27.62 22.53 28.90
N TRP A 26 28.89 22.18 28.75
CA TRP A 26 29.51 22.04 27.44
C TRP A 26 28.99 20.81 26.66
N VAL A 27 28.85 19.69 27.36
CA VAL A 27 28.28 18.44 26.76
C VAL A 27 26.85 18.66 26.32
N THR A 28 26.05 19.38 27.13
CA THR A 28 24.64 19.69 26.80
C THR A 28 24.56 20.59 25.57
N LEU A 29 25.45 21.59 25.44
CA LEU A 29 25.51 22.45 24.25
C LEU A 29 25.90 21.67 22.98
N VAL A 30 26.85 20.75 23.07
CA VAL A 30 27.27 19.89 21.94
C VAL A 30 26.14 18.97 21.53
N MET A 31 25.45 18.33 22.48
CA MET A 31 24.32 17.44 22.20
C MET A 31 23.13 18.21 21.57
N LEU A 32 22.86 19.42 22.08
CA LEU A 32 21.81 20.27 21.49
C LEU A 32 22.16 20.70 20.06
N GLY A 33 23.43 21.04 19.80
CA GLY A 33 23.92 21.38 18.46
C GLY A 33 23.81 20.21 17.48
N LEU A 34 24.16 19.00 17.94
CA LEU A 34 24.04 17.75 17.16
C LEU A 34 22.56 17.46 16.82
N PHE A 35 21.68 17.56 17.81
CA PHE A 35 20.25 17.36 17.62
C PHE A 35 19.66 18.37 16.64
N LEU A 36 20.01 19.65 16.77
CA LEU A 36 19.58 20.69 15.84
C LEU A 36 20.11 20.45 14.41
N GLY A 37 21.35 19.98 14.28
CA GLY A 37 21.93 19.58 13.00
C GLY A 37 21.16 18.44 12.32
N ILE A 38 20.81 17.42 13.07
CA ILE A 38 20.01 16.28 12.55
C ILE A 38 18.62 16.74 12.09
N LEU A 39 17.96 17.63 12.87
CA LEU A 39 16.66 18.19 12.48
C LEU A 39 16.74 19.03 11.20
N LEU A 40 17.81 19.81 11.02
CA LEU A 40 17.99 20.60 9.79
C LEU A 40 18.25 19.70 8.57
N VAL A 41 19.03 18.64 8.72
CA VAL A 41 19.28 17.68 7.64
C VAL A 41 18.00 16.90 7.30
N ALA A 42 17.27 16.42 8.30
CA ALA A 42 16.00 15.72 8.11
C ALA A 42 14.94 16.63 7.44
N GLY A 43 14.84 17.87 7.90
CA GLY A 43 13.95 18.89 7.32
C GLY A 43 14.32 19.23 5.87
N GLY A 44 15.61 19.36 5.59
CA GLY A 44 16.13 19.57 4.24
C GLY A 44 15.81 18.41 3.29
N PHE A 45 16.01 17.18 3.76
CA PHE A 45 15.70 15.97 3.00
C PHE A 45 14.19 15.84 2.74
N TYR A 46 13.37 16.10 3.76
CA TYR A 46 11.90 16.12 3.62
C TYR A 46 11.44 17.17 2.60
N PHE A 47 12.01 18.38 2.67
CA PHE A 47 11.68 19.45 1.72
C PHE A 47 12.10 19.11 0.28
N LEU A 48 13.29 18.52 0.11
CA LEU A 48 13.77 18.09 -1.20
C LEU A 48 12.91 16.95 -1.77
N ALA A 49 12.54 15.96 -0.94
CA ALA A 49 11.67 14.87 -1.35
C ALA A 49 10.29 15.40 -1.77
N ARG A 50 9.71 16.30 -0.97
CA ARG A 50 8.42 16.92 -1.29
C ARG A 50 8.48 17.80 -2.55
N ARG A 51 9.61 18.47 -2.79
CA ARG A 51 9.84 19.26 -4.00
C ARG A 51 10.02 18.39 -5.24
N GLN A 52 10.64 17.23 -5.10
CA GLN A 52 10.76 16.23 -6.17
C GLN A 52 9.39 15.65 -6.52
N LEU A 53 8.59 15.27 -5.52
CA LEU A 53 7.22 14.79 -5.71
C LEU A 53 6.32 15.86 -6.37
N ALA A 54 6.45 17.12 -5.95
CA ALA A 54 5.71 18.23 -6.56
C ALA A 54 6.14 18.49 -8.02
N LYS A 55 7.45 18.34 -8.34
CA LYS A 55 7.94 18.46 -9.73
C LYS A 55 7.46 17.32 -10.62
N MET A 56 7.41 16.09 -10.11
CA MET A 56 6.82 14.96 -10.85
C MET A 56 5.33 15.19 -11.13
N LYS A 57 4.59 15.77 -10.15
CA LYS A 57 3.17 16.11 -10.33
C LYS A 57 2.94 17.27 -11.32
N MET A 58 3.83 18.27 -11.34
CA MET A 58 3.74 19.40 -12.30
C MET A 58 4.18 19.02 -13.73
N HIS A 59 5.10 18.03 -13.90
CA HIS A 59 5.48 17.55 -15.23
C HIS A 59 4.39 16.72 -15.90
N SER A 60 3.45 16.16 -15.10
CA SER A 60 2.29 15.43 -15.62
C SER A 60 1.20 16.34 -16.22
N ASP A 61 1.16 17.63 -15.85
CA ASP A 61 0.07 18.54 -16.26
C ASP A 61 0.39 19.47 -17.44
N HIS A 62 1.64 19.58 -17.87
CA HIS A 62 2.04 20.55 -18.90
C HIS A 62 2.86 19.95 -20.03
N ALA A 63 2.34 19.00 -20.75
CA ALA A 63 2.66 18.76 -22.16
C ALA A 63 1.92 17.52 -22.67
N ARG A 64 0.72 17.67 -23.16
CA ARG A 64 0.14 16.69 -24.06
C ARG A 64 0.04 17.30 -25.44
N PRO A 65 0.82 16.79 -26.42
CA PRO A 65 0.48 16.97 -27.82
C PRO A 65 -0.79 16.18 -28.16
N PRO A 66 -1.52 16.55 -29.21
CA PRO A 66 -2.74 15.86 -29.59
C PRO A 66 -2.38 14.42 -29.99
N PHE A 67 -3.13 13.54 -29.42
CA PHE A 67 -3.35 12.14 -29.61
C PHE A 67 -2.73 11.52 -30.88
N GLU A 68 -1.56 10.92 -30.73
CA GLU A 68 -1.16 9.77 -31.54
C GLU A 68 -1.11 8.57 -30.59
N GLU A 69 -1.95 7.60 -30.89
CA GLU A 69 -2.22 6.39 -30.13
C GLU A 69 -1.01 5.45 -30.21
N MET A 70 0.03 5.74 -29.42
CA MET A 70 1.09 4.77 -29.18
C MET A 70 0.60 3.80 -28.13
N VAL A 71 0.28 2.58 -28.53
CA VAL A 71 0.14 1.44 -27.64
C VAL A 71 1.45 1.30 -26.86
N PRO A 72 1.48 1.48 -25.53
CA PRO A 72 2.73 1.34 -24.79
C PRO A 72 3.16 -0.11 -24.81
N ASP A 73 4.40 -0.38 -25.18
CA ASP A 73 5.03 -1.72 -25.11
C ASP A 73 5.12 -2.27 -23.67
N ASN A 74 4.86 -1.44 -22.66
CA ASN A 74 4.80 -1.83 -21.26
C ASN A 74 3.59 -1.17 -20.57
N LEU A 75 2.50 -1.91 -20.49
CA LEU A 75 1.44 -1.56 -19.56
C LEU A 75 1.93 -1.96 -18.15
N ASP A 76 2.12 -0.99 -17.25
CA ASP A 76 2.43 -1.28 -15.86
C ASP A 76 1.33 -2.16 -15.30
N LEU A 77 1.70 -3.35 -14.87
CA LEU A 77 0.75 -4.29 -14.28
C LEU A 77 0.23 -3.73 -12.98
N PRO A 78 -1.08 -3.84 -12.73
CA PRO A 78 -1.61 -3.46 -11.44
C PRO A 78 -1.02 -4.38 -10.36
N GLU A 79 -0.62 -3.79 -9.24
CA GLU A 79 -0.16 -4.55 -8.07
C GLU A 79 -1.31 -5.32 -7.41
N GLN A 80 -2.57 -4.86 -7.63
CA GLN A 80 -3.76 -5.55 -7.13
C GLN A 80 -4.94 -5.40 -8.10
N TRP A 81 -5.74 -6.44 -8.20
CA TRP A 81 -6.95 -6.45 -9.03
C TRP A 81 -7.99 -7.45 -8.57
N LEU A 82 -9.26 -7.18 -8.94
CA LEU A 82 -10.35 -8.14 -8.91
C LEU A 82 -10.60 -8.66 -10.32
N ALA A 83 -10.96 -9.94 -10.42
CA ALA A 83 -11.60 -10.52 -11.59
C ALA A 83 -13.00 -10.98 -11.20
N ILE A 84 -14.03 -10.40 -11.80
CA ILE A 84 -15.43 -10.65 -11.49
C ILE A 84 -16.08 -11.33 -12.69
N ARG A 85 -16.65 -12.51 -12.50
CA ARG A 85 -17.34 -13.22 -13.57
C ARG A 85 -18.70 -12.61 -13.85
N SER A 86 -18.73 -11.64 -14.74
CA SER A 86 -19.92 -10.88 -15.10
C SER A 86 -19.81 -10.29 -16.50
N GLY A 87 -20.93 -10.10 -17.16
CA GLY A 87 -21.06 -9.28 -18.37
C GLY A 87 -21.67 -7.89 -18.08
N ASN A 88 -22.06 -7.62 -16.83
CA ASN A 88 -22.81 -6.42 -16.46
C ASN A 88 -21.92 -5.44 -15.67
N VAL A 89 -21.31 -4.48 -16.38
CA VAL A 89 -20.45 -3.43 -15.80
C VAL A 89 -21.24 -2.55 -14.83
N ALA A 90 -22.52 -2.27 -15.10
CA ALA A 90 -23.33 -1.42 -14.23
C ALA A 90 -23.59 -2.09 -12.88
N ALA A 91 -23.85 -3.39 -12.84
CA ALA A 91 -23.99 -4.13 -11.59
C ALA A 91 -22.68 -4.14 -10.76
N VAL A 92 -21.53 -4.25 -11.42
CA VAL A 92 -20.22 -4.16 -10.75
C VAL A 92 -20.00 -2.76 -10.18
N GLN A 93 -20.29 -1.72 -10.97
CA GLN A 93 -20.20 -0.31 -10.54
C GLN A 93 -21.09 -0.04 -9.33
N GLU A 94 -22.33 -0.48 -9.36
CA GLU A 94 -23.30 -0.30 -8.27
C GLU A 94 -22.86 -1.04 -7.00
N THR A 95 -22.41 -2.30 -7.16
CA THR A 95 -21.99 -3.13 -6.01
C THR A 95 -20.76 -2.55 -5.33
N LEU A 96 -19.83 -1.99 -6.09
CA LEU A 96 -18.64 -1.31 -5.57
C LEU A 96 -18.95 0.09 -5.00
N GLY A 97 -20.15 0.62 -5.21
CA GLY A 97 -20.50 1.98 -4.77
C GLY A 97 -19.67 3.07 -5.46
N LEU A 98 -19.29 2.85 -6.73
CA LEU A 98 -18.41 3.76 -7.45
C LEU A 98 -19.11 5.11 -7.68
N SER A 99 -18.57 6.18 -7.10
CA SER A 99 -19.03 7.55 -7.28
C SER A 99 -18.28 8.25 -8.42
N ASN A 100 -18.88 9.31 -8.96
CA ASN A 100 -18.32 10.14 -10.04
C ASN A 100 -17.80 9.33 -11.26
N PRO A 101 -18.57 8.40 -11.81
CA PRO A 101 -18.10 7.53 -12.87
C PRO A 101 -17.79 8.32 -14.15
N ARG A 102 -16.61 8.04 -14.74
CA ARG A 102 -16.17 8.63 -16.01
C ARG A 102 -15.61 7.57 -16.92
N ARG A 103 -15.94 7.63 -18.20
CA ARG A 103 -15.33 6.76 -19.20
C ARG A 103 -13.86 7.10 -19.37
N CYS A 104 -13.02 6.08 -19.48
CA CYS A 104 -11.59 6.25 -19.77
C CYS A 104 -11.04 5.07 -20.57
N SER A 105 -9.89 5.28 -21.23
CA SER A 105 -9.15 4.21 -21.87
C SER A 105 -8.54 3.26 -20.82
N TRP A 106 -8.21 2.06 -21.22
CA TRP A 106 -7.49 1.09 -20.37
C TRP A 106 -6.17 1.64 -19.83
N GLN A 107 -5.39 2.27 -20.72
CA GLN A 107 -4.12 2.88 -20.34
C GLN A 107 -4.30 3.89 -19.20
N ARG A 108 -5.28 4.78 -19.35
CA ARG A 108 -5.60 5.74 -18.30
C ARG A 108 -6.11 5.05 -17.03
N GLY A 109 -6.94 4.02 -17.19
CA GLY A 109 -7.47 3.22 -16.08
C GLY A 109 -6.37 2.56 -15.25
N PHE A 110 -5.37 1.97 -15.89
CA PHE A 110 -4.24 1.33 -15.21
C PHE A 110 -3.24 2.34 -14.61
N SER A 111 -3.14 3.53 -15.20
CA SER A 111 -2.26 4.61 -14.70
C SER A 111 -2.96 5.54 -13.70
N ILE A 112 -4.09 5.13 -13.11
CA ILE A 112 -4.81 5.97 -12.15
C ILE A 112 -3.95 6.18 -10.91
N ALA A 113 -3.49 7.42 -10.75
CA ALA A 113 -2.78 7.88 -9.59
C ALA A 113 -3.77 8.55 -8.60
N GLY A 114 -4.26 7.82 -7.62
CA GLY A 114 -5.15 8.38 -6.59
C GLY A 114 -5.55 7.30 -5.60
N VAL A 115 -5.58 7.64 -4.33
CA VAL A 115 -5.77 6.68 -3.22
C VAL A 115 -7.16 6.02 -3.24
N GLU A 116 -8.17 6.68 -3.83
CA GLU A 116 -9.56 6.23 -3.73
C GLU A 116 -10.21 5.95 -5.09
N ARG A 117 -9.41 5.71 -6.14
CA ARG A 117 -9.92 5.47 -7.48
C ARG A 117 -9.79 4.04 -7.93
N LEU A 118 -10.85 3.58 -8.59
CA LEU A 118 -10.89 2.30 -9.28
C LEU A 118 -11.13 2.49 -10.78
N PHE A 119 -10.62 1.55 -11.54
CA PHE A 119 -10.97 1.33 -12.93
C PHE A 119 -11.72 0.01 -13.07
N ILE A 120 -12.88 0.06 -13.70
CA ILE A 120 -13.68 -1.11 -14.06
C ILE A 120 -13.58 -1.30 -15.57
N SER A 121 -13.08 -2.43 -16.00
CA SER A 121 -12.94 -2.75 -17.41
C SER A 121 -14.28 -3.09 -18.07
N PRO A 122 -14.39 -3.02 -19.40
CA PRO A 122 -15.43 -3.76 -20.11
C PRO A 122 -15.21 -5.27 -19.93
N PRO A 123 -16.24 -6.11 -20.20
CA PRO A 123 -16.09 -7.55 -20.10
C PRO A 123 -15.09 -8.11 -21.12
N VAL A 124 -14.17 -8.94 -20.65
CA VAL A 124 -13.20 -9.68 -21.47
C VAL A 124 -13.33 -11.16 -21.15
N ASN A 125 -13.69 -11.97 -22.14
CA ASN A 125 -13.92 -13.42 -21.98
C ASN A 125 -14.89 -13.78 -20.83
N GLY A 126 -15.90 -12.92 -20.58
CA GLY A 126 -16.89 -13.12 -19.51
C GLY A 126 -16.44 -12.67 -18.13
N TRP A 127 -15.30 -11.99 -18.03
CA TRP A 127 -14.78 -11.41 -16.81
C TRP A 127 -14.65 -9.88 -16.90
N ILE A 128 -14.90 -9.20 -15.81
CA ILE A 128 -14.65 -7.77 -15.63
C ILE A 128 -13.47 -7.63 -14.67
N LEU A 129 -12.45 -6.88 -15.08
CA LEU A 129 -11.34 -6.51 -14.21
C LEU A 129 -11.66 -5.22 -13.47
N VAL A 130 -11.35 -5.19 -12.17
CA VAL A 130 -11.35 -3.97 -11.36
C VAL A 130 -9.95 -3.78 -10.83
N VAL A 131 -9.36 -2.64 -11.11
CA VAL A 131 -7.99 -2.32 -10.69
C VAL A 131 -7.95 -0.94 -10.04
N GLY A 132 -7.04 -0.76 -9.11
CA GLY A 132 -6.75 0.54 -8.50
C GLY A 132 -6.35 0.42 -7.04
N PRO A 133 -5.69 1.47 -6.53
CA PRO A 133 -5.16 1.50 -5.16
C PRO A 133 -6.24 1.57 -4.07
N ALA A 134 -7.50 1.80 -4.44
CA ALA A 134 -8.61 1.80 -3.50
C ALA A 134 -9.13 0.39 -3.17
N LEU A 135 -8.59 -0.67 -3.78
CA LEU A 135 -8.92 -2.04 -3.37
C LEU A 135 -8.31 -2.32 -1.99
N PRO A 136 -8.95 -3.16 -1.16
CA PRO A 136 -8.41 -3.52 0.15
C PRO A 136 -7.04 -4.17 0.02
N ALA A 137 -6.12 -3.77 0.88
CA ALA A 137 -4.79 -4.35 0.99
C ALA A 137 -4.76 -5.33 2.19
N PRO A 138 -4.51 -6.63 1.96
CA PRO A 138 -4.48 -7.62 3.05
C PRO A 138 -3.44 -7.33 4.13
N GLU A 139 -2.33 -6.66 3.76
CA GLU A 139 -1.29 -6.21 4.67
C GLU A 139 -1.74 -5.10 5.63
N GLU A 140 -2.77 -4.34 5.28
CA GLU A 140 -3.33 -3.28 6.12
C GLU A 140 -4.43 -3.82 7.03
N ASP A 141 -5.38 -4.59 6.47
CA ASP A 141 -6.50 -5.15 7.20
C ASP A 141 -7.06 -6.38 6.46
N VAL A 142 -6.69 -7.57 6.93
CA VAL A 142 -7.15 -8.84 6.35
C VAL A 142 -8.63 -9.08 6.61
N ASP A 143 -9.17 -8.63 7.74
CA ASP A 143 -10.59 -8.81 8.07
C ASP A 143 -11.46 -7.90 7.19
N PHE A 144 -11.03 -6.67 6.95
CA PHE A 144 -11.70 -5.80 5.99
C PHE A 144 -11.69 -6.41 4.58
N CYS A 145 -10.55 -6.95 4.15
CA CYS A 145 -10.44 -7.64 2.86
C CYS A 145 -11.41 -8.84 2.77
N PHE A 146 -11.49 -9.65 3.84
CA PHE A 146 -12.44 -10.76 3.94
C PHE A 146 -13.90 -10.30 3.79
N HIS A 147 -14.32 -9.29 4.56
CA HIS A 147 -15.68 -8.77 4.54
C HIS A 147 -16.02 -8.14 3.19
N PHE A 148 -15.11 -7.38 2.62
CA PHE A 148 -15.26 -6.78 1.30
C PHE A 148 -15.49 -7.84 0.22
N LEU A 149 -14.61 -8.85 0.13
CA LEU A 149 -14.71 -9.90 -0.89
C LEU A 149 -15.95 -10.78 -0.70
N SER A 150 -16.31 -11.08 0.55
CA SER A 150 -17.54 -11.82 0.87
C SER A 150 -18.78 -11.02 0.41
N HIS A 151 -18.84 -9.73 0.73
CA HIS A 151 -19.95 -8.86 0.32
C HIS A 151 -20.08 -8.76 -1.20
N ILE A 152 -18.98 -8.50 -1.90
CA ILE A 152 -19.01 -8.38 -3.37
C ILE A 152 -19.40 -9.70 -4.02
N SER A 153 -18.85 -10.83 -3.56
CA SER A 153 -19.19 -12.12 -4.13
C SER A 153 -20.61 -12.55 -3.83
N GLN A 154 -21.21 -12.11 -2.74
CA GLN A 154 -22.62 -12.34 -2.44
C GLN A 154 -23.53 -11.69 -3.48
N ARG A 155 -23.17 -10.52 -3.99
CA ARG A 155 -23.96 -9.77 -4.99
C ARG A 155 -23.65 -10.15 -6.44
N LEU A 156 -22.39 -10.41 -6.74
CA LEU A 156 -21.89 -10.60 -8.10
C LEU A 156 -21.55 -12.07 -8.43
N GLY A 157 -21.65 -12.97 -7.46
CA GLY A 157 -21.39 -14.38 -7.63
C GLY A 157 -19.89 -14.71 -7.52
N HIS A 158 -19.21 -15.04 -8.63
CA HIS A 158 -17.81 -15.46 -8.61
C HIS A 158 -16.85 -14.27 -8.71
N VAL A 159 -16.05 -14.10 -7.68
CA VAL A 159 -15.06 -13.04 -7.55
C VAL A 159 -13.70 -13.63 -7.19
N GLN A 160 -12.66 -13.11 -7.80
CA GLN A 160 -11.27 -13.44 -7.48
C GLN A 160 -10.51 -12.14 -7.20
N PHE A 161 -9.62 -12.20 -6.25
CA PHE A 161 -8.74 -11.09 -5.88
C PHE A 161 -7.29 -11.55 -5.92
N PHE A 162 -6.44 -10.67 -6.40
CA PHE A 162 -5.00 -10.89 -6.47
C PHE A 162 -4.28 -9.61 -6.04
N SER A 163 -3.23 -9.77 -5.24
CA SER A 163 -2.33 -8.69 -4.86
C SER A 163 -0.90 -9.21 -4.88
N LEU A 164 0.04 -8.39 -5.32
CA LEU A 164 1.46 -8.73 -5.29
C LEU A 164 2.33 -7.48 -5.16
N ASN A 165 3.34 -7.57 -4.31
CA ASN A 165 4.41 -6.61 -4.18
C ASN A 165 5.75 -7.35 -4.31
N ARG A 166 6.38 -7.25 -5.49
CA ARG A 166 7.63 -7.96 -5.78
C ARG A 166 8.79 -7.49 -4.92
N ALA A 167 8.81 -6.21 -4.56
CA ALA A 167 9.91 -5.65 -3.77
C ALA A 167 9.95 -6.21 -2.35
N LEU A 168 8.78 -6.51 -1.78
CA LEU A 168 8.63 -7.04 -0.42
C LEU A 168 8.33 -8.55 -0.39
N ASN A 169 8.17 -9.20 -1.54
CA ASN A 169 7.65 -10.57 -1.64
C ASN A 169 6.27 -10.76 -0.97
N HIS A 170 5.47 -9.70 -0.90
CA HIS A 170 4.10 -9.80 -0.44
C HIS A 170 3.20 -10.31 -1.55
N HIS A 171 2.28 -11.18 -1.22
CA HIS A 171 1.36 -11.74 -2.20
C HIS A 171 0.06 -12.24 -1.55
N CYS A 172 -1.03 -12.09 -2.30
CA CYS A 172 -2.33 -12.59 -1.90
C CYS A 172 -3.12 -13.06 -3.12
N TRP A 173 -3.88 -14.14 -2.93
CA TRP A 173 -4.90 -14.58 -3.86
C TRP A 173 -6.11 -15.10 -3.12
N VAL A 174 -7.30 -14.74 -3.61
CA VAL A 174 -8.56 -15.14 -3.02
C VAL A 174 -9.53 -15.56 -4.11
N ARG A 175 -10.30 -16.61 -3.86
CA ARG A 175 -11.46 -17.02 -4.65
C ARG A 175 -12.67 -17.05 -3.75
N ALA A 176 -13.68 -16.26 -4.12
CA ALA A 176 -14.94 -16.13 -3.40
C ALA A 176 -16.11 -16.42 -4.34
N HIS A 177 -17.14 -17.07 -3.82
CA HIS A 177 -18.36 -17.36 -4.56
C HIS A 177 -19.58 -17.24 -3.66
N THR A 178 -20.56 -16.45 -4.09
CA THR A 178 -21.85 -16.26 -3.42
C THR A 178 -21.73 -15.99 -1.91
N GLY A 179 -20.84 -15.07 -1.53
CA GLY A 179 -20.61 -14.64 -0.16
C GLY A 179 -19.67 -15.54 0.66
N ARG A 180 -19.10 -16.57 0.06
CA ARG A 180 -18.19 -17.51 0.75
C ARG A 180 -16.79 -17.45 0.16
N ILE A 181 -15.79 -17.35 1.03
CA ILE A 181 -14.40 -17.53 0.62
C ILE A 181 -14.13 -19.03 0.46
N GLU A 182 -13.89 -19.46 -0.76
CA GLU A 182 -13.58 -20.85 -1.09
C GLU A 182 -12.10 -21.16 -0.90
N ARG A 183 -11.25 -20.19 -1.26
CA ARG A 183 -9.80 -20.27 -1.12
C ARG A 183 -9.23 -18.88 -0.87
N ALA A 184 -8.33 -18.74 0.11
CA ALA A 184 -7.54 -17.54 0.33
C ALA A 184 -6.16 -17.89 0.86
N TYR A 185 -5.17 -17.15 0.41
CA TYR A 185 -3.83 -17.13 0.97
C TYR A 185 -3.27 -15.72 0.89
N ALA A 186 -2.70 -15.21 1.98
CA ALA A 186 -2.00 -13.92 2.03
C ALA A 186 -0.72 -14.06 2.85
N TRP A 187 0.36 -13.58 2.26
CA TRP A 187 1.70 -13.52 2.84
C TRP A 187 2.26 -12.10 2.79
N CYS A 188 2.64 -11.56 3.95
CA CYS A 188 3.23 -10.22 4.11
C CYS A 188 4.35 -10.25 5.15
N GLY A 189 5.36 -11.11 4.96
CA GLY A 189 6.39 -11.41 5.97
C GLY A 189 5.96 -12.48 6.96
N GLU A 190 4.65 -12.70 7.09
CA GLU A 190 4.01 -13.80 7.81
C GLU A 190 2.74 -14.21 7.07
N THR A 191 2.21 -15.38 7.37
CA THR A 191 0.93 -15.84 6.81
C THR A 191 -0.22 -15.16 7.54
N LEU A 192 -0.80 -14.13 6.92
CA LEU A 192 -1.95 -13.38 7.45
C LEU A 192 -3.28 -14.10 7.20
N TRP A 193 -3.37 -14.89 6.12
CA TRP A 193 -4.59 -15.59 5.75
C TRP A 193 -4.25 -16.92 5.07
N ASN A 194 -4.84 -18.00 5.54
CA ASN A 194 -4.78 -19.29 4.87
C ASN A 194 -6.08 -20.04 5.11
N GLN A 195 -6.99 -19.96 4.14
CA GLN A 195 -8.34 -20.53 4.21
C GLN A 195 -8.64 -21.40 3.01
N GLY A 196 -9.32 -22.50 3.24
CA GLY A 196 -9.69 -23.45 2.21
C GLY A 196 -8.53 -24.38 1.80
N LYS A 197 -8.84 -25.35 0.94
CA LYS A 197 -7.83 -26.29 0.43
C LYS A 197 -7.10 -25.67 -0.76
N MET A 198 -5.82 -25.95 -0.87
CA MET A 198 -5.02 -25.62 -2.06
C MET A 198 -5.69 -26.19 -3.32
N THR A 199 -5.79 -25.34 -4.34
CA THR A 199 -6.41 -25.72 -5.62
C THR A 199 -5.45 -26.54 -6.50
N PRO A 200 -5.95 -27.30 -7.46
CA PRO A 200 -5.10 -28.00 -8.44
C PRO A 200 -4.17 -27.05 -9.22
N GLU A 201 -4.63 -25.81 -9.48
CA GLU A 201 -3.86 -24.80 -10.18
C GLU A 201 -2.69 -24.28 -9.35
N GLU A 202 -2.91 -24.05 -8.03
CA GLU A 202 -1.84 -23.70 -7.09
C GLU A 202 -0.80 -24.82 -7.02
N SER A 203 -1.25 -26.07 -6.86
CA SER A 203 -0.36 -27.24 -6.82
C SER A 203 0.44 -27.42 -8.12
N ALA A 204 -0.21 -27.23 -9.28
CA ALA A 204 0.44 -27.33 -10.59
C ALA A 204 1.40 -26.18 -10.91
N LEU A 205 1.36 -25.10 -10.10
CA LEU A 205 2.32 -24.00 -10.14
C LEU A 205 3.37 -24.10 -9.02
N GLU A 206 3.36 -25.21 -8.27
CA GLU A 206 4.30 -25.47 -7.16
C GLU A 206 4.27 -24.33 -6.10
N MET A 207 3.08 -23.73 -5.90
CA MET A 207 2.92 -22.68 -4.91
C MET A 207 2.94 -23.25 -3.50
N THR A 208 3.63 -22.58 -2.60
CA THR A 208 3.78 -23.00 -1.19
C THR A 208 2.94 -22.09 -0.28
N CYS A 209 2.13 -22.70 0.56
CA CYS A 209 1.27 -21.99 1.51
C CYS A 209 1.60 -22.44 2.93
N TYR A 210 2.19 -21.55 3.70
CA TYR A 210 2.56 -21.79 5.09
C TYR A 210 1.33 -21.69 6.01
N PRO A 211 1.34 -22.36 7.17
CA PRO A 211 0.29 -22.24 8.18
C PRO A 211 0.05 -20.79 8.61
N TYR A 212 -1.18 -20.49 9.03
CA TYR A 212 -1.53 -19.18 9.57
C TYR A 212 -0.61 -18.77 10.73
N GLY A 213 -0.14 -17.53 10.72
CA GLY A 213 0.77 -16.96 11.72
C GLY A 213 2.23 -17.39 11.58
N GLN A 214 2.58 -18.24 10.63
CA GLN A 214 4.00 -18.57 10.39
C GLN A 214 4.71 -17.37 9.79
N SER A 215 5.78 -16.93 10.46
CA SER A 215 6.59 -15.79 10.05
C SER A 215 7.81 -16.18 9.21
N ILE A 216 8.42 -15.21 8.53
CA ILE A 216 9.65 -15.42 7.74
C ILE A 216 10.83 -15.90 8.59
N GLU A 217 10.86 -15.54 9.88
CA GLU A 217 11.92 -15.92 10.82
C GLU A 217 11.87 -17.41 11.17
N GLU A 218 10.70 -18.03 11.02
CA GLU A 218 10.47 -19.45 11.27
C GLU A 218 10.67 -20.33 10.02
N ILE A 219 10.86 -19.70 8.85
CA ILE A 219 11.07 -20.40 7.58
C ILE A 219 12.56 -20.69 7.41
N GLU A 220 12.88 -21.94 7.06
CA GLU A 220 14.27 -22.33 6.80
C GLU A 220 14.83 -21.61 5.56
N PHE A 221 16.09 -21.21 5.62
CA PHE A 221 16.75 -20.43 4.56
C PHE A 221 16.60 -21.04 3.15
N HIS A 222 16.58 -22.36 3.05
CA HIS A 222 16.44 -23.07 1.77
C HIS A 222 15.00 -22.99 1.18
N GLU A 223 14.00 -22.61 1.97
CA GLU A 223 12.61 -22.44 1.55
C GLU A 223 12.28 -21.00 1.09
N LEU A 224 13.12 -20.02 1.44
CA LEU A 224 12.90 -18.61 1.06
C LEU A 224 12.70 -18.39 -0.46
N PRO A 225 13.39 -19.10 -1.36
CA PRO A 225 13.15 -18.98 -2.80
C PRO A 225 11.72 -19.32 -3.21
N GLN A 226 11.00 -20.15 -2.44
CA GLN A 226 9.62 -20.55 -2.74
C GLN A 226 8.65 -19.38 -2.55
N LEU A 227 8.91 -18.46 -1.62
CA LEU A 227 8.13 -17.23 -1.45
C LEU A 227 8.21 -16.34 -2.70
N ALA A 228 9.41 -16.17 -3.26
CA ALA A 228 9.59 -15.44 -4.50
C ALA A 228 8.86 -16.14 -5.67
N THR A 229 8.89 -17.46 -5.71
CA THR A 229 8.17 -18.29 -6.69
C THR A 229 6.67 -18.04 -6.61
N ASN A 230 6.09 -17.93 -5.41
CA ASN A 230 4.68 -17.58 -5.24
C ASN A 230 4.36 -16.23 -5.88
N THR A 231 5.13 -15.20 -5.55
CA THR A 231 4.93 -13.84 -6.07
C THR A 231 4.98 -13.81 -7.60
N GLU A 232 5.94 -14.52 -8.22
CA GLU A 232 6.06 -14.61 -9.67
C GLU A 232 4.92 -15.41 -10.31
N ASN A 233 4.35 -16.39 -9.60
CA ASN A 233 3.29 -17.25 -10.11
C ASN A 233 1.88 -16.66 -10.00
N ILE A 234 1.66 -15.55 -9.28
CA ILE A 234 0.32 -14.93 -9.14
C ILE A 234 -0.33 -14.66 -10.50
N SER A 235 0.40 -14.06 -11.43
CA SER A 235 -0.12 -13.76 -12.76
C SER A 235 -0.48 -15.03 -13.54
N ARG A 236 0.26 -16.13 -13.33
CA ARG A 236 -0.03 -17.43 -13.94
C ARG A 236 -1.23 -18.11 -13.28
N LEU A 237 -1.39 -17.95 -11.96
CA LEU A 237 -2.56 -18.42 -11.23
C LEU A 237 -3.81 -17.69 -11.69
N ALA A 238 -3.75 -16.36 -11.80
CA ALA A 238 -4.83 -15.54 -12.32
C ALA A 238 -5.25 -15.96 -13.74
N ALA A 239 -4.29 -16.26 -14.62
CA ALA A 239 -4.58 -16.76 -15.96
C ALA A 239 -5.30 -18.12 -15.95
N ARG A 240 -5.02 -18.97 -14.97
CA ARG A 240 -5.69 -20.28 -14.83
C ARG A 240 -7.07 -20.18 -14.21
N TRP A 241 -7.25 -19.25 -13.29
CA TRP A 241 -8.53 -19.04 -12.61
C TRP A 241 -9.50 -18.17 -13.40
N SER A 242 -8.98 -17.12 -14.08
CA SER A 242 -9.80 -16.13 -14.81
C SER A 242 -9.03 -15.39 -15.90
N LEU A 243 -8.45 -14.25 -15.54
CA LEU A 243 -7.72 -13.33 -16.41
C LEU A 243 -6.42 -12.86 -15.78
N ASN A 244 -5.35 -12.95 -16.54
CA ASN A 244 -4.11 -12.24 -16.24
C ASN A 244 -4.12 -10.90 -16.96
N PRO A 245 -4.11 -9.76 -16.24
CA PRO A 245 -4.05 -8.42 -16.87
C PRO A 245 -2.85 -8.26 -17.81
N ALA A 246 -1.71 -8.91 -17.49
CA ALA A 246 -0.49 -8.88 -18.30
C ALA A 246 -0.59 -9.61 -19.65
N ALA A 247 -1.50 -10.56 -19.74
CA ALA A 247 -1.65 -11.39 -20.93
C ALA A 247 -2.79 -10.91 -21.84
N LEU A 248 -3.39 -9.76 -21.56
CA LEU A 248 -4.42 -9.18 -22.40
C LEU A 248 -3.80 -8.69 -23.72
N LYS A 249 -4.46 -9.01 -24.82
CA LYS A 249 -3.99 -8.63 -26.15
C LYS A 249 -4.16 -7.12 -26.39
N PRO A 250 -3.25 -6.49 -27.15
CA PRO A 250 -3.32 -5.06 -27.47
C PRO A 250 -4.67 -4.62 -28.08
N GLU A 251 -5.31 -5.49 -28.85
CA GLU A 251 -6.59 -5.21 -29.50
C GLU A 251 -7.71 -4.97 -28.49
N VAL A 252 -7.64 -5.60 -27.30
CA VAL A 252 -8.60 -5.40 -26.22
C VAL A 252 -8.53 -3.96 -25.69
N PHE A 253 -7.32 -3.42 -25.59
CA PHE A 253 -7.09 -2.07 -25.10
C PHE A 253 -7.53 -0.99 -26.09
N ALA A 254 -7.37 -1.25 -27.39
CA ALA A 254 -7.71 -0.31 -28.45
C ALA A 254 -9.21 -0.25 -28.75
N SER A 255 -9.93 -1.35 -28.56
CA SER A 255 -11.31 -1.48 -29.03
C SER A 255 -12.40 -1.08 -28.03
N SER A 256 -12.03 -0.82 -26.77
CA SER A 256 -13.02 -0.63 -25.71
C SER A 256 -12.56 0.34 -24.62
N THR A 257 -13.54 0.96 -23.94
CA THR A 257 -13.30 1.86 -22.82
C THR A 257 -13.95 1.32 -21.55
N GLY A 258 -13.28 1.51 -20.43
CA GLY A 258 -13.80 1.21 -19.10
C GLY A 258 -14.38 2.45 -18.41
N ILE A 259 -14.64 2.30 -17.13
CA ILE A 259 -15.16 3.33 -16.24
C ILE A 259 -14.18 3.52 -15.09
N THR A 260 -13.85 4.77 -14.74
CA THR A 260 -13.13 5.11 -13.52
C THR A 260 -14.02 5.92 -12.58
N GLY A 261 -13.80 5.79 -11.29
CA GLY A 261 -14.52 6.57 -10.26
C GLY A 261 -13.89 6.38 -8.89
N ASP A 262 -14.46 7.06 -7.92
CA ASP A 262 -14.00 7.05 -6.53
C ASP A 262 -14.77 5.96 -5.77
N LEU A 263 -14.09 5.11 -4.98
CA LEU A 263 -14.72 4.00 -4.24
C LEU A 263 -15.53 4.50 -3.05
N PHE A 264 -15.04 5.55 -2.39
CA PHE A 264 -15.75 6.18 -1.29
C PHE A 264 -16.21 7.57 -1.74
N PRO A 265 -17.45 7.99 -1.44
CA PRO A 265 -17.81 9.38 -1.64
C PRO A 265 -16.82 10.22 -0.83
N ALA A 266 -16.21 11.22 -1.47
CA ALA A 266 -15.44 12.21 -0.76
C ALA A 266 -16.27 12.64 0.46
N THR A 267 -15.76 12.38 1.67
CA THR A 267 -16.38 12.83 2.91
C THR A 267 -16.51 14.34 2.74
N SER A 268 -17.72 14.82 2.52
CA SER A 268 -17.98 16.25 2.63
C SER A 268 -17.59 16.60 4.04
N GLU A 269 -16.44 17.28 4.19
CA GLU A 269 -16.16 18.02 5.41
C GLU A 269 -17.39 18.84 5.66
N SER A 270 -18.22 18.40 6.61
CA SER A 270 -19.31 19.18 7.14
C SER A 270 -18.64 20.42 7.76
N GLU A 271 -18.69 21.52 7.02
CA GLU A 271 -18.61 22.85 7.62
C GLU A 271 -19.58 22.85 8.79
N THR A 272 -19.03 22.71 9.99
CA THR A 272 -19.71 23.09 11.23
C THR A 272 -19.26 24.51 11.51
N GLU A 273 -20.23 25.45 11.29
CA GLU A 273 -20.24 26.78 11.87
C GLU A 273 -20.02 26.75 13.40
#